data_8ecf86ddce6f4e9f5f70a0f5b52503ff
#
_entry.id   8ecf86ddce6f4e9f5f70a0f5b52503ff
#
_cell.length_a   1.000
_cell.length_b   1.000
_cell.length_c   1.000
_cell.angle_alpha   90.00
_cell.angle_beta   90.00
_cell.angle_gamma   90.00
#
_symmetry.space_group_name_H-M   'P 1'
#
loop_
_entity.id
_entity.type
_entity.pdbx_description
1 polymer ?
#
loop_
_entity_poly.entity_id
_entity_poly.type
_entity_poly.pdbx_seq_one_letter_code
_entity_poly.pdbx_strand_id
1 'polypeptide(L)'
;RQKKAQFVIIGAGVLEEKMKERIKETGIEPAMSWLGRREDIQQFYNAFDAFLLPSRYEGLPVVGLESQSCGLPMFFSTAVTPEASACELGHFINLDEGAAAWAEKIIPIVEKNIPVRRSHAKEVADAGFDSKTEAEKMLQYYLNALKG
;
A
#
# COMPACT_ATOMS: atom_id res chain seq x y z
N ARG A 1 18.65 -18.26 8.74
CA ARG A 1 17.84 -18.87 7.66
C ARG A 1 17.53 -17.76 6.65
N GLN A 2 17.97 -17.92 5.41
CA GLN A 2 17.56 -17.04 4.31
C GLN A 2 16.06 -17.23 4.10
N LYS A 3 15.29 -16.15 4.29
CA LYS A 3 13.83 -16.19 4.04
C LYS A 3 13.59 -16.00 2.55
N LYS A 4 12.70 -16.82 1.99
CA LYS A 4 12.29 -16.68 0.60
C LYS A 4 11.13 -15.67 0.55
N ALA A 5 11.32 -14.57 -0.17
CA ALA A 5 10.26 -13.62 -0.50
C ALA A 5 9.92 -13.74 -1.99
N GLN A 6 8.66 -13.52 -2.32
CA GLN A 6 8.18 -13.34 -3.69
C GLN A 6 7.68 -11.91 -3.83
N PHE A 7 8.12 -11.23 -4.87
CA PHE A 7 7.68 -9.88 -5.19
C PHE A 7 6.72 -9.91 -6.38
N VAL A 8 5.60 -9.24 -6.25
CA VAL A 8 4.63 -9.10 -7.33
C VAL A 8 4.50 -7.62 -7.67
N ILE A 9 4.71 -7.27 -8.92
CA ILE A 9 4.50 -5.92 -9.45
C ILE A 9 3.17 -5.92 -10.20
N ILE A 10 2.26 -5.04 -9.78
CA ILE A 10 0.97 -4.81 -10.43
C ILE A 10 0.95 -3.37 -10.93
N GLY A 11 0.79 -3.22 -12.22
CA GLY A 11 0.78 -1.93 -12.89
C GLY A 11 1.48 -1.99 -14.25
N ALA A 12 1.39 -0.90 -14.99
CA ALA A 12 2.07 -0.71 -16.25
C ALA A 12 2.50 0.76 -16.35
N GLY A 13 3.61 1.01 -17.03
CA GLY A 13 4.12 2.36 -17.20
C GLY A 13 5.30 2.43 -18.15
N VAL A 14 5.70 3.64 -18.50
CA VAL A 14 6.78 3.89 -19.47
C VAL A 14 8.16 3.37 -19.04
N LEU A 15 8.34 3.06 -17.76
CA LEU A 15 9.59 2.54 -17.21
C LEU A 15 9.60 1.01 -17.07
N GLU A 16 8.57 0.32 -17.57
CA GLU A 16 8.43 -1.13 -17.39
C GLU A 16 9.65 -1.90 -17.90
N GLU A 17 10.08 -1.65 -19.14
CA GLU A 17 11.23 -2.34 -19.73
C GLU A 17 12.52 -2.06 -18.94
N LYS A 18 12.74 -0.81 -18.55
CA LYS A 18 13.91 -0.45 -17.72
C LYS A 18 13.90 -1.17 -16.37
N MET A 19 12.72 -1.34 -15.77
CA MET A 19 12.60 -2.09 -14.51
C MET A 19 12.87 -3.58 -14.71
N LYS A 20 12.38 -4.19 -15.79
CA LYS A 20 12.66 -5.58 -16.14
C LYS A 20 14.16 -5.82 -16.36
N GLU A 21 14.83 -4.92 -17.09
CA GLU A 21 16.28 -4.97 -17.27
C GLU A 21 16.99 -4.93 -15.91
N ARG A 22 16.58 -4.02 -15.03
CA ARG A 22 17.17 -3.90 -13.68
C ARG A 22 16.95 -5.14 -12.82
N ILE A 23 15.78 -5.74 -12.87
CA ILE A 23 15.48 -7.01 -12.19
C ILE A 23 16.44 -8.11 -12.67
N LYS A 24 16.66 -8.19 -13.98
CA LYS A 24 17.57 -9.15 -14.59
C LYS A 24 19.03 -8.93 -14.15
N GLU A 25 19.50 -7.67 -14.20
CA GLU A 25 20.85 -7.31 -13.74
C GLU A 25 21.11 -7.71 -12.28
N THR A 26 20.09 -7.64 -11.43
CA THR A 26 20.21 -8.00 -10.01
C THR A 26 20.06 -9.48 -9.73
N GLY A 27 19.68 -10.29 -10.73
CA GLY A 27 19.52 -11.74 -10.60
C GLY A 27 18.34 -12.18 -9.72
N ILE A 28 17.37 -11.28 -9.46
CA ILE A 28 16.20 -11.58 -8.61
C ILE A 28 14.98 -12.02 -9.43
N GLU A 29 15.09 -12.21 -10.73
CA GLU A 29 14.01 -12.64 -11.62
C GLU A 29 13.21 -13.85 -11.08
N PRO A 30 13.84 -14.89 -10.50
CA PRO A 30 13.08 -16.05 -10.00
C PRO A 30 12.15 -15.72 -8.83
N ALA A 31 12.38 -14.58 -8.14
CA ALA A 31 11.57 -14.09 -7.04
C ALA A 31 10.61 -12.96 -7.44
N MET A 32 10.49 -12.65 -8.73
CA MET A 32 9.70 -11.53 -9.24
C MET A 32 8.59 -12.02 -10.17
N SER A 33 7.41 -11.41 -10.04
CA SER A 33 6.29 -11.60 -10.97
C SER A 33 5.75 -10.24 -11.39
N TRP A 34 5.66 -10.01 -12.70
CA TRP A 34 5.05 -8.79 -13.26
C TRP A 34 3.70 -9.15 -13.86
N LEU A 35 2.60 -8.64 -13.30
CA LEU A 35 1.24 -9.01 -13.69
C LEU A 35 0.54 -7.97 -14.58
N GLY A 36 1.20 -6.83 -14.86
CA GLY A 36 0.59 -5.74 -15.61
C GLY A 36 -0.57 -5.08 -14.85
N ARG A 37 -1.48 -4.43 -15.57
CA ARG A 37 -2.67 -3.82 -14.97
C ARG A 37 -3.67 -4.91 -14.58
N ARG A 38 -4.27 -4.75 -13.38
CA ARG A 38 -5.27 -5.68 -12.84
C ARG A 38 -6.49 -4.89 -12.37
N GLU A 39 -7.68 -5.41 -12.64
CA GLU A 39 -8.95 -4.86 -12.12
C GLU A 39 -9.38 -5.53 -10.81
N ASP A 40 -8.88 -6.72 -10.55
CA ASP A 40 -9.17 -7.56 -9.38
C ASP A 40 -8.18 -7.35 -8.23
N ILE A 41 -7.65 -6.13 -8.06
CA ILE A 41 -6.59 -5.82 -7.09
C ILE A 41 -6.95 -6.20 -5.65
N GLN A 42 -8.22 -6.17 -5.27
CA GLN A 42 -8.69 -6.53 -3.93
C GLN A 42 -8.37 -7.98 -3.56
N GLN A 43 -8.34 -8.90 -4.54
CA GLN A 43 -7.96 -10.29 -4.31
C GLN A 43 -6.48 -10.40 -3.91
N PHE A 44 -5.63 -9.53 -4.50
CA PHE A 44 -4.20 -9.49 -4.19
C PHE A 44 -3.94 -8.94 -2.79
N TYR A 45 -4.70 -7.93 -2.33
CA TYR A 45 -4.56 -7.45 -0.95
C TYR A 45 -4.78 -8.58 0.07
N ASN A 46 -5.68 -9.51 -0.21
CA ASN A 46 -5.91 -10.66 0.67
C ASN A 46 -4.85 -11.76 0.55
N ALA A 47 -4.16 -11.85 -0.58
CA ALA A 47 -3.16 -12.87 -0.86
C ALA A 47 -1.73 -12.48 -0.43
N PHE A 48 -1.45 -11.18 -0.31
CA PHE A 48 -0.13 -10.66 0.04
C PHE A 48 0.10 -10.60 1.55
N ASP A 49 1.37 -10.60 1.94
CA ASP A 49 1.81 -10.42 3.33
C ASP A 49 2.21 -8.98 3.63
N ALA A 50 2.56 -8.21 2.60
CA ALA A 50 2.92 -6.79 2.69
C ALA A 50 2.64 -6.07 1.38
N PHE A 51 2.37 -4.76 1.45
CA PHE A 51 2.29 -3.89 0.29
C PHE A 51 3.32 -2.76 0.42
N LEU A 52 4.12 -2.56 -0.62
CA LEU A 52 5.18 -1.55 -0.66
C LEU A 52 4.86 -0.49 -1.71
N LEU A 53 4.89 0.76 -1.30
CA LEU A 53 4.72 1.94 -2.18
C LEU A 53 5.90 2.90 -1.98
N PRO A 54 7.08 2.60 -2.56
CA PRO A 54 8.26 3.43 -2.46
C PRO A 54 8.20 4.62 -3.44
N SER A 55 7.09 5.33 -3.44
CA SER A 55 6.84 6.45 -4.33
C SER A 55 7.63 7.68 -3.92
N ARG A 56 8.10 8.44 -4.90
CA ARG A 56 8.77 9.75 -4.69
C ARG A 56 7.78 10.89 -4.54
N TYR A 57 6.57 10.68 -5.00
CA TYR A 57 5.48 11.65 -4.94
C TYR A 57 4.15 10.92 -5.05
N GLU A 58 3.23 11.22 -4.14
CA GLU A 58 1.82 10.79 -4.16
C GLU A 58 0.97 11.91 -3.55
N GLY A 59 -0.27 12.00 -3.99
CA GLY A 59 -1.32 12.64 -3.20
C GLY A 59 -1.75 11.73 -2.05
N LEU A 60 -3.03 11.39 -1.98
CA LEU A 60 -3.52 10.34 -1.07
C LEU A 60 -3.63 9.02 -1.86
N PRO A 61 -2.73 8.04 -1.64
CA PRO A 61 -2.75 6.79 -2.39
C PRO A 61 -3.88 5.88 -1.89
N VAL A 62 -4.98 5.81 -2.63
CA VAL A 62 -6.16 4.99 -2.28
C VAL A 62 -5.80 3.51 -2.09
N VAL A 63 -4.86 2.98 -2.88
CA VAL A 63 -4.33 1.61 -2.73
C VAL A 63 -3.76 1.34 -1.33
N GLY A 64 -3.25 2.38 -0.66
CA GLY A 64 -2.76 2.30 0.72
C GLY A 64 -3.89 2.10 1.73
N LEU A 65 -5.01 2.80 1.53
CA LEU A 65 -6.20 2.67 2.39
C LEU A 65 -6.89 1.31 2.17
N GLU A 66 -7.01 0.88 0.92
CA GLU A 66 -7.58 -0.42 0.55
C GLU A 66 -6.79 -1.57 1.14
N SER A 67 -5.45 -1.53 1.04
CA SER A 67 -4.58 -2.56 1.60
C SER A 67 -4.70 -2.64 3.14
N GLN A 68 -4.69 -1.49 3.82
CA GLN A 68 -4.87 -1.41 5.27
C GLN A 68 -6.25 -1.96 5.69
N SER A 69 -7.33 -1.64 4.96
CA SER A 69 -8.67 -2.17 5.22
C SER A 69 -8.71 -3.71 5.18
N CYS A 70 -7.90 -4.32 4.31
CA CYS A 70 -7.74 -5.79 4.23
C CYS A 70 -6.79 -6.36 5.28
N GLY A 71 -6.29 -5.57 6.22
CA GLY A 71 -5.35 -6.01 7.25
C GLY A 71 -3.94 -6.25 6.73
N LEU A 72 -3.57 -5.65 5.60
CA LEU A 72 -2.26 -5.80 4.97
C LEU A 72 -1.33 -4.68 5.45
N PRO A 73 -0.17 -4.99 6.06
CA PRO A 73 0.83 -3.97 6.38
C PRO A 73 1.27 -3.22 5.13
N MET A 74 1.20 -1.89 5.21
CA MET A 74 1.53 -0.99 4.13
C MET A 74 2.79 -0.19 4.43
N PHE A 75 3.73 -0.19 3.50
CA PHE A 75 5.01 0.51 3.64
C PHE A 75 5.12 1.62 2.60
N PHE A 76 4.97 2.84 3.06
CA PHE A 76 5.11 4.06 2.26
C PHE A 76 6.53 4.60 2.34
N SER A 77 6.94 5.34 1.31
CA SER A 77 8.05 6.26 1.49
C SER A 77 7.63 7.47 2.34
N THR A 78 8.57 8.12 3.00
CA THR A 78 8.33 9.39 3.73
C THR A 78 7.94 10.56 2.83
N ALA A 79 7.96 10.40 1.50
CA ALA A 79 7.47 11.40 0.55
C ALA A 79 5.93 11.34 0.36
N VAL A 80 5.28 10.30 0.90
CA VAL A 80 3.82 10.17 0.90
C VAL A 80 3.25 10.89 2.11
N THR A 81 2.07 11.50 1.96
CA THR A 81 1.40 12.19 3.07
C THR A 81 1.13 11.25 4.26
N PRO A 82 1.36 11.70 5.52
CA PRO A 82 1.03 10.93 6.72
C PRO A 82 -0.44 10.49 6.81
N GLU A 83 -1.35 11.22 6.17
CA GLU A 83 -2.79 10.90 6.09
C GLU A 83 -3.06 9.55 5.42
N ALA A 84 -2.10 9.03 4.62
CA ALA A 84 -2.19 7.71 4.02
C ALA A 84 -2.17 6.55 5.04
N SER A 85 -1.72 6.81 6.28
CA SER A 85 -1.77 5.85 7.39
C SER A 85 -3.08 6.03 8.16
N ALA A 86 -4.11 5.31 7.76
CA ALA A 86 -5.43 5.35 8.36
C ALA A 86 -5.56 4.48 9.63
N CYS A 87 -4.61 3.57 9.84
CA CYS A 87 -4.53 2.72 11.04
C CYS A 87 -3.07 2.31 11.31
N GLU A 88 -2.86 1.50 12.34
CA GLU A 88 -1.54 1.01 12.78
C GLU A 88 -0.74 0.21 11.73
N LEU A 89 -1.36 -0.14 10.61
CA LEU A 89 -0.72 -0.90 9.53
C LEU A 89 0.04 -0.02 8.52
N GLY A 90 -0.08 1.30 8.59
CA GLY A 90 0.66 2.23 7.73
C GLY A 90 2.02 2.57 8.33
N HIS A 91 3.09 2.25 7.61
CA HIS A 91 4.48 2.48 8.04
C HIS A 91 5.22 3.35 7.03
N PHE A 92 6.06 4.27 7.51
CA PHE A 92 6.83 5.17 6.66
C PHE A 92 8.32 4.90 6.78
N ILE A 93 9.00 4.79 5.64
CA ILE A 93 10.44 4.55 5.55
C ILE A 93 11.04 5.52 4.53
N ASN A 94 12.16 6.17 4.87
CA ASN A 94 12.82 7.08 3.93
C ASN A 94 13.47 6.29 2.78
N LEU A 95 13.30 6.77 1.54
CA LEU A 95 13.90 6.18 0.35
C LEU A 95 15.45 6.20 0.39
N ASP A 96 16.02 7.23 1.02
CA ASP A 96 17.47 7.40 1.11
C ASP A 96 18.15 6.36 2.01
N GLU A 97 17.38 5.64 2.85
CA GLU A 97 17.92 4.56 3.67
C GLU A 97 18.32 3.32 2.83
N GLY A 98 17.79 3.20 1.62
CA GLY A 98 18.11 2.13 0.69
C GLY A 98 17.40 0.80 0.99
N ALA A 99 17.53 -0.14 0.06
CA ALA A 99 16.74 -1.38 0.07
C ALA A 99 17.04 -2.30 1.26
N ALA A 100 18.27 -2.33 1.77
CA ALA A 100 18.64 -3.17 2.91
C ALA A 100 17.92 -2.71 4.18
N ALA A 101 17.94 -1.41 4.48
CA ALA A 101 17.25 -0.85 5.64
C ALA A 101 15.73 -1.02 5.54
N TRP A 102 15.16 -0.91 4.33
CA TRP A 102 13.75 -1.23 4.08
C TRP A 102 13.45 -2.68 4.47
N ALA A 103 14.25 -3.65 4.01
CA ALA A 103 14.05 -5.06 4.32
C ALA A 103 14.15 -5.34 5.83
N GLU A 104 15.12 -4.75 6.52
CA GLU A 104 15.30 -4.88 7.97
C GLU A 104 14.10 -4.37 8.78
N LYS A 105 13.44 -3.30 8.32
CA LYS A 105 12.25 -2.74 8.96
C LYS A 105 10.98 -3.52 8.62
N ILE A 106 10.83 -3.97 7.36
CA ILE A 106 9.63 -4.65 6.85
C ILE A 106 9.48 -6.05 7.46
N ILE A 107 10.55 -6.85 7.44
CA ILE A 107 10.48 -8.28 7.77
C ILE A 107 9.89 -8.53 9.17
N PRO A 108 10.36 -7.88 10.25
CA PRO A 108 9.81 -8.12 11.59
C PRO A 108 8.34 -7.74 11.72
N ILE A 109 7.90 -6.66 11.04
CA ILE A 109 6.52 -6.19 11.06
C ILE A 109 5.60 -7.21 10.38
N VAL A 110 6.01 -7.68 9.19
CA VAL A 110 5.25 -8.67 8.43
C VAL A 110 5.12 -9.98 9.23
N GLU A 111 6.21 -10.48 9.79
CA GLU A 111 6.21 -11.71 10.59
C GLU A 111 5.32 -11.65 11.81
N LYS A 112 5.25 -10.49 12.45
CA LYS A 112 4.35 -10.25 13.58
C LYS A 112 2.90 -10.17 13.12
N ASN A 113 2.62 -9.64 11.93
CA ASN A 113 1.25 -9.45 11.43
C ASN A 113 0.61 -10.73 10.89
N ILE A 114 1.34 -11.57 10.18
CA ILE A 114 0.79 -12.78 9.52
C ILE A 114 -0.11 -13.61 10.45
N PRO A 115 0.30 -13.98 11.68
CA PRO A 115 -0.50 -14.85 12.54
C PRO A 115 -1.73 -14.17 13.15
N VAL A 116 -1.84 -12.85 13.12
CA VAL A 116 -2.90 -12.07 13.78
C VAL A 116 -3.70 -11.21 12.81
N ARG A 117 -3.48 -11.39 11.50
CA ARG A 117 -4.11 -10.60 10.46
C ARG A 117 -5.64 -10.63 10.56
N ARG A 118 -6.24 -9.46 10.53
CA ARG A 118 -7.68 -9.24 10.52
C ARG A 118 -8.05 -8.05 9.64
N SER A 119 -9.32 -7.89 9.31
CA SER A 119 -9.81 -6.68 8.65
C SER A 119 -9.67 -5.47 9.57
N HIS A 120 -9.21 -4.35 9.01
CA HIS A 120 -9.16 -3.03 9.63
C HIS A 120 -10.11 -2.04 8.92
N ALA A 121 -11.10 -2.55 8.21
CA ALA A 121 -12.05 -1.72 7.47
C ALA A 121 -12.77 -0.71 8.35
N LYS A 122 -13.06 -1.08 9.62
CA LYS A 122 -13.70 -0.17 10.57
C LYS A 122 -12.76 0.97 10.98
N GLU A 123 -11.51 0.67 11.28
CA GLU A 123 -10.51 1.66 11.67
C GLU A 123 -10.26 2.67 10.53
N VAL A 124 -10.17 2.19 9.28
CA VAL A 124 -10.03 3.02 8.09
C VAL A 124 -11.28 3.89 7.88
N ALA A 125 -12.48 3.33 8.07
CA ALA A 125 -13.73 4.11 7.99
C ALA A 125 -13.79 5.19 9.08
N ASP A 126 -13.45 4.85 10.33
CA ASP A 126 -13.42 5.78 11.47
C ASP A 126 -12.40 6.92 11.27
N ALA A 127 -11.34 6.68 10.50
CA ALA A 127 -10.37 7.69 10.09
C ALA A 127 -10.88 8.66 9.00
N GLY A 128 -12.14 8.51 8.55
CA GLY A 128 -12.77 9.40 7.56
C GLY A 128 -12.67 8.91 6.12
N PHE A 129 -12.40 7.62 5.89
CA PHE A 129 -12.28 7.05 4.54
C PHE A 129 -13.43 6.12 4.15
N ASP A 130 -14.59 6.26 4.79
CA ASP A 130 -15.83 5.60 4.35
C ASP A 130 -16.54 6.46 3.30
N SER A 131 -16.55 6.03 2.05
CA SER A 131 -17.07 6.80 0.93
C SER A 131 -18.55 7.14 1.06
N LYS A 132 -19.36 6.28 1.69
CA LYS A 132 -20.79 6.53 1.90
C LYS A 132 -20.99 7.63 2.94
N THR A 133 -20.32 7.51 4.08
CA THR A 133 -20.39 8.50 5.16
C THR A 133 -19.90 9.87 4.68
N GLU A 134 -18.79 9.91 3.94
CA GLU A 134 -18.23 11.17 3.42
C GLU A 134 -19.15 11.78 2.34
N ALA A 135 -19.77 10.97 1.49
CA ALA A 135 -20.77 11.47 0.52
C ALA A 135 -22.00 12.07 1.23
N GLU A 136 -22.50 11.44 2.30
CA GLU A 136 -23.60 11.96 3.12
C GLU A 136 -23.24 13.31 3.78
N LYS A 137 -22.04 13.44 4.34
CA LYS A 137 -21.52 14.70 4.90
C LYS A 137 -21.46 15.80 3.83
N MET A 138 -20.94 15.47 2.66
CA MET A 138 -20.82 16.40 1.54
C MET A 138 -22.20 16.87 1.07
N LEU A 139 -23.16 15.96 0.96
CA LEU A 139 -24.56 16.30 0.61
C LEU A 139 -25.14 17.29 1.63
N GLN A 140 -24.99 17.01 2.93
CA GLN A 140 -25.47 17.91 3.98
C GLN A 140 -24.82 19.29 3.94
N TYR A 141 -23.51 19.34 3.65
CA TYR A 141 -22.80 20.60 3.46
C TYR A 141 -23.42 21.44 2.33
N TYR A 142 -23.70 20.85 1.17
CA TYR A 142 -24.32 21.57 0.05
C TYR A 142 -25.76 21.99 0.36
N LEU A 143 -26.56 21.12 0.98
CA LEU A 143 -27.93 21.45 1.37
C LEU A 143 -27.99 22.62 2.37
N ASN A 144 -27.04 22.72 3.28
CA ASN A 144 -26.96 23.83 4.23
C ASN A 144 -26.49 25.11 3.54
N ALA A 145 -25.54 25.06 2.61
CA ALA A 145 -25.11 26.21 1.84
C ALA A 145 -26.20 26.82 0.95
N LEU A 146 -27.17 26.00 0.51
CA LEU A 146 -28.31 26.48 -0.29
C LEU A 146 -29.41 27.16 0.54
N LYS A 147 -29.35 27.06 1.88
CA LYS A 147 -30.37 27.65 2.79
C LYS A 147 -29.91 29.01 3.36
N GLY A 148 -28.68 29.40 3.22
CA GLY A 148 -28.12 30.68 3.65
C GLY A 148 -27.95 31.64 2.50
#